data_e676e53f57895d7b8ecacfa6291655f6
#
_entry.id   e676e53f57895d7b8ecacfa6291655f6
#
_cell.length_a   1.000
_cell.length_b   1.000
_cell.length_c   1.000
_cell.angle_alpha   90.00
_cell.angle_beta   90.00
_cell.angle_gamma   90.00
#
_symmetry.space_group_name_H-M   'P 1'
#
loop_
_entity.id
_entity.type
_entity.pdbx_description
1 polymer ?
#
loop_
_entity_poly.entity_id
_entity_poly.type
_entity_poly.pdbx_seq_one_letter_code
_entity_poly.pdbx_strand_id
1 'polypeptide(L)'
;MELIAETRSINEIFSQNRKYVVPRFQREYSWTLEQVTELWDDITDQMSLDSEGSVTHDEYFIGCVVFVGEDSRPEHLIVDGQQRLITLTLLVKAIVDRLKELGDTSAARATYHNTIEGVDNDGGKYFKLINESPRPYFQNEIQAFDLSGINRPETEEEKRLKATLDFFKGRLDSYRIGTYREADAAKIVRNQVLNFLKVIQVTAKSEDEAYTIFETLNARGLSLTSVDLIKNWIFKNYDQTHPIDNAKEIWGVLRKRVSSFSTPEIFFRHYWNSKYAFASDGRIYKSFKKLHKRGFIAPAKDFLLEIDAASKMYEKIGAPKDGDWPIQKERLVKYCFESLNFYRVTQPRPFLLALLEFRTNGVIGQTDFIRMVENIERFHFIFSNLCKERASGLESKYSRAAKSLYASGSNKSAAKSILNDLTIYLANKRPDEESIRNSLSLVSFSSSAGLDRKVIQTVFVKSERYLQKTSELNVASMSIEHIREKSSRATWVDVIGNLIPLDESINNAIPSNLSFSEKKQFYGNSQFKLVDDFLSLNPQSSWEKEDMERWMARLVELTDKSNAIR
;
A
#
# COMPACT_ATOMS: atom_id res chain seq x y z
N MET A 1 -1.44 -16.88 30.73
CA MET A 1 -1.50 -17.33 29.33
C MET A 1 -1.19 -18.81 29.33
N GLU A 2 -2.17 -19.65 29.06
CA GLU A 2 -2.02 -21.08 28.93
C GLU A 2 -2.07 -21.38 27.43
N LEU A 3 -0.97 -21.81 26.86
CA LEU A 3 -0.83 -22.08 25.44
C LEU A 3 -0.83 -23.59 25.26
N ILE A 4 -1.83 -24.10 24.55
CA ILE A 4 -1.90 -25.50 24.16
C ILE A 4 -1.48 -25.56 22.68
N ALA A 5 -0.36 -26.20 22.43
CA ALA A 5 0.15 -26.44 21.08
C ALA A 5 0.36 -27.94 20.89
N GLU A 6 -0.30 -28.54 19.91
CA GLU A 6 -0.27 -29.98 19.66
C GLU A 6 -0.10 -30.25 18.17
N THR A 7 0.69 -31.29 17.86
CA THR A 7 0.75 -31.81 16.48
C THR A 7 -0.51 -32.64 16.23
N ARG A 8 -1.26 -32.28 15.18
CA ARG A 8 -2.49 -32.96 14.78
C ARG A 8 -2.46 -33.28 13.27
N SER A 9 -3.05 -34.43 12.93
CA SER A 9 -3.39 -34.72 11.55
C SER A 9 -4.63 -33.93 11.12
N ILE A 10 -4.85 -33.76 9.83
CA ILE A 10 -6.05 -33.12 9.30
C ILE A 10 -7.30 -33.89 9.68
N ASN A 11 -7.22 -35.22 9.75
CA ASN A 11 -8.30 -36.07 10.23
C ASN A 11 -8.69 -35.75 11.69
N GLU A 12 -7.68 -35.61 12.57
CA GLU A 12 -7.92 -35.29 13.99
C GLU A 12 -8.60 -33.89 14.17
N ILE A 13 -8.41 -32.98 13.26
CA ILE A 13 -9.10 -31.69 13.27
C ILE A 13 -10.54 -31.84 12.72
N PHE A 14 -10.69 -32.40 11.52
CA PHE A 14 -11.98 -32.44 10.85
C PHE A 14 -12.92 -33.52 11.39
N SER A 15 -12.44 -34.58 12.00
CA SER A 15 -13.31 -35.58 12.63
C SER A 15 -13.98 -35.11 13.91
N GLN A 16 -13.49 -34.03 14.53
CA GLN A 16 -14.13 -33.45 15.71
C GLN A 16 -15.53 -32.93 15.38
N ASN A 17 -16.45 -33.06 16.34
CA ASN A 17 -17.79 -32.51 16.21
C ASN A 17 -17.80 -31.01 16.56
N ARG A 18 -17.06 -30.22 15.77
CA ARG A 18 -16.83 -28.78 15.96
C ARG A 18 -17.06 -28.00 14.68
N LYS A 19 -17.47 -26.74 14.86
CA LYS A 19 -17.52 -25.75 13.78
C LYS A 19 -16.25 -24.91 13.85
N TYR A 20 -15.52 -24.84 12.74
CA TYR A 20 -14.39 -23.96 12.55
C TYR A 20 -14.85 -22.80 11.69
N VAL A 21 -14.84 -21.60 12.22
CA VAL A 21 -15.37 -20.42 11.54
C VAL A 21 -14.22 -19.51 11.11
N VAL A 22 -14.14 -19.24 9.82
CA VAL A 22 -13.36 -18.13 9.28
C VAL A 22 -14.19 -16.88 9.45
N PRO A 23 -13.85 -15.98 10.39
CA PRO A 23 -14.63 -14.78 10.61
C PRO A 23 -14.62 -13.86 9.39
N ARG A 24 -15.71 -13.12 9.17
CA ARG A 24 -15.88 -12.21 8.03
C ARG A 24 -14.81 -11.13 7.91
N PHE A 25 -14.14 -10.79 9.01
CA PHE A 25 -13.08 -9.80 9.04
C PHE A 25 -11.72 -10.33 8.58
N GLN A 26 -11.57 -11.65 8.46
CA GLN A 26 -10.38 -12.25 7.88
C GLN A 26 -10.29 -11.93 6.38
N ARG A 27 -9.08 -12.11 5.82
CA ARG A 27 -8.91 -11.93 4.37
C ARG A 27 -9.70 -12.99 3.60
N GLU A 28 -10.22 -12.59 2.45
CA GLU A 28 -10.85 -13.50 1.50
C GLU A 28 -9.89 -14.61 1.06
N TYR A 29 -10.45 -15.71 0.54
CA TYR A 29 -9.62 -16.75 -0.05
C TYR A 29 -8.79 -16.18 -1.20
N SER A 30 -7.48 -16.30 -1.08
CA SER A 30 -6.55 -15.58 -1.95
C SER A 30 -5.47 -16.46 -2.59
N TRP A 31 -5.40 -17.76 -2.28
CA TRP A 31 -4.45 -18.66 -2.92
C TRP A 31 -4.68 -18.70 -4.43
N THR A 32 -3.59 -18.64 -5.17
CA THR A 32 -3.56 -18.79 -6.63
C THR A 32 -3.33 -20.26 -7.00
N LEU A 33 -3.52 -20.59 -8.28
CA LEU A 33 -3.24 -21.94 -8.76
C LEU A 33 -1.77 -22.35 -8.58
N GLU A 34 -0.84 -21.41 -8.50
CA GLU A 34 0.57 -21.69 -8.21
C GLU A 34 0.71 -22.34 -6.81
N GLN A 35 0.19 -21.70 -5.77
CA GLN A 35 0.24 -22.21 -4.39
C GLN A 35 -0.56 -23.52 -4.22
N VAL A 36 -1.67 -23.64 -4.96
CA VAL A 36 -2.46 -24.87 -4.95
C VAL A 36 -1.74 -26.01 -5.65
N THR A 37 -0.98 -25.71 -6.71
CA THR A 37 -0.14 -26.70 -7.40
C THR A 37 1.00 -27.17 -6.52
N GLU A 38 1.71 -26.24 -5.87
CA GLU A 38 2.76 -26.57 -4.91
C GLU A 38 2.24 -27.52 -3.81
N LEU A 39 1.08 -27.20 -3.22
CA LEU A 39 0.48 -28.05 -2.20
C LEU A 39 0.12 -29.45 -2.74
N TRP A 40 -0.40 -29.54 -3.97
CA TRP A 40 -0.72 -30.82 -4.58
C TRP A 40 0.54 -31.67 -4.81
N ASP A 41 1.58 -31.05 -5.34
CA ASP A 41 2.85 -31.70 -5.64
C ASP A 41 3.51 -32.15 -4.32
N ASP A 42 3.56 -31.28 -3.30
CA ASP A 42 4.04 -31.63 -1.95
C ASP A 42 3.31 -32.83 -1.35
N ILE A 43 1.99 -32.93 -1.51
CA ILE A 43 1.18 -34.05 -1.01
C ILE A 43 1.50 -35.33 -1.77
N THR A 44 1.60 -35.27 -3.10
CA THR A 44 1.81 -36.47 -3.92
C THR A 44 3.23 -36.98 -3.84
N ASP A 45 4.22 -36.13 -3.62
CA ASP A 45 5.62 -36.49 -3.45
C ASP A 45 5.87 -37.30 -2.14
N GLN A 46 4.94 -37.26 -1.17
CA GLN A 46 5.02 -38.05 0.06
C GLN A 46 4.43 -39.46 -0.10
N MET A 47 4.07 -39.87 -1.30
CA MET A 47 3.53 -41.19 -1.59
C MET A 47 4.46 -41.92 -2.55
N SER A 48 4.89 -43.14 -2.17
CA SER A 48 5.73 -43.97 -3.03
C SER A 48 5.25 -45.43 -3.00
N LEU A 49 5.79 -46.24 -3.91
CA LEU A 49 5.55 -47.68 -3.90
C LEU A 49 6.74 -48.40 -3.26
N ASP A 50 6.48 -49.34 -2.36
CA ASP A 50 7.48 -50.23 -1.85
C ASP A 50 7.84 -51.37 -2.85
N SER A 51 8.73 -52.23 -2.50
CA SER A 51 9.18 -53.35 -3.34
C SER A 51 8.07 -54.38 -3.65
N GLU A 52 6.99 -54.38 -2.89
CA GLU A 52 5.83 -55.28 -3.06
C GLU A 52 4.70 -54.59 -3.84
N GLY A 53 4.87 -53.32 -4.23
CA GLY A 53 3.88 -52.51 -4.94
C GLY A 53 2.80 -51.93 -4.03
N SER A 54 3.00 -51.98 -2.70
CA SER A 54 2.12 -51.30 -1.74
C SER A 54 2.49 -49.84 -1.59
N VAL A 55 1.48 -48.98 -1.36
CA VAL A 55 1.74 -47.52 -1.20
C VAL A 55 2.23 -47.23 0.21
N THR A 56 3.36 -46.55 0.28
CA THR A 56 3.89 -45.96 1.51
C THR A 56 3.54 -44.51 1.60
N HIS A 57 3.38 -44.01 2.82
CA HIS A 57 2.98 -42.65 3.12
C HIS A 57 3.96 -42.03 4.10
N ASP A 58 4.53 -40.89 3.75
CA ASP A 58 5.36 -40.10 4.65
C ASP A 58 4.58 -38.95 5.25
N GLU A 59 4.90 -38.57 6.49
CA GLU A 59 4.29 -37.43 7.14
C GLU A 59 4.81 -36.13 6.54
N TYR A 60 3.91 -35.19 6.27
CA TYR A 60 4.26 -33.87 5.75
C TYR A 60 3.67 -32.77 6.62
N PHE A 61 4.51 -31.81 7.04
CA PHE A 61 4.11 -30.70 7.90
C PHE A 61 3.74 -29.48 7.06
N ILE A 62 2.46 -29.08 7.12
CA ILE A 62 1.93 -27.97 6.33
C ILE A 62 1.84 -26.64 7.10
N GLY A 63 2.36 -26.54 8.31
CA GLY A 63 2.44 -25.31 9.12
C GLY A 63 1.51 -25.28 10.32
N CYS A 64 1.31 -24.11 10.90
CA CYS A 64 0.50 -23.90 12.09
C CYS A 64 -0.93 -23.50 11.74
N VAL A 65 -1.88 -23.88 12.59
CA VAL A 65 -3.26 -23.35 12.62
C VAL A 65 -3.55 -22.80 14.01
N VAL A 66 -4.15 -21.62 14.08
CA VAL A 66 -4.45 -20.94 15.35
C VAL A 66 -5.95 -20.77 15.50
N PHE A 67 -6.51 -21.32 16.55
CA PHE A 67 -7.93 -21.27 16.89
C PHE A 67 -8.17 -20.46 18.15
N VAL A 68 -9.32 -19.83 18.23
CA VAL A 68 -9.88 -19.24 19.46
C VAL A 68 -11.13 -20.02 19.82
N GLY A 69 -11.14 -20.58 20.99
CA GLY A 69 -12.30 -21.29 21.53
C GLY A 69 -11.93 -22.05 22.80
N GLU A 70 -12.93 -22.37 23.58
CA GLU A 70 -12.81 -23.26 24.73
C GLU A 70 -13.25 -24.65 24.31
N ASP A 71 -12.66 -25.70 24.89
CA ASP A 71 -13.04 -27.09 24.58
C ASP A 71 -14.51 -27.41 24.87
N SER A 72 -15.13 -26.64 25.77
CA SER A 72 -16.56 -26.72 26.08
C SER A 72 -17.49 -26.14 25.01
N ARG A 73 -16.95 -25.37 24.05
CA ARG A 73 -17.74 -24.73 23.00
C ARG A 73 -17.64 -25.46 21.68
N PRO A 74 -18.78 -25.68 20.98
CA PRO A 74 -18.77 -26.38 19.70
C PRO A 74 -18.19 -25.55 18.56
N GLU A 75 -17.92 -24.25 18.76
CA GLU A 75 -17.45 -23.31 17.73
C GLU A 75 -16.10 -22.73 18.09
N HIS A 76 -15.17 -22.81 17.13
CA HIS A 76 -13.83 -22.25 17.22
C HIS A 76 -13.59 -21.28 16.06
N LEU A 77 -13.12 -20.06 16.39
CA LEU A 77 -12.76 -19.07 15.39
C LEU A 77 -11.34 -19.37 14.87
N ILE A 78 -11.16 -19.29 13.57
CA ILE A 78 -9.85 -19.44 12.94
C ILE A 78 -9.17 -18.06 12.92
N VAL A 79 -8.00 -17.96 13.55
CA VAL A 79 -7.17 -16.74 13.55
C VAL A 79 -6.05 -16.85 12.53
N ASP A 80 -5.46 -18.04 12.37
CA ASP A 80 -4.48 -18.33 11.33
C ASP A 80 -4.69 -19.72 10.73
N GLY A 81 -4.18 -19.92 9.49
CA GLY A 81 -4.31 -21.17 8.76
C GLY A 81 -5.58 -21.27 7.91
N GLN A 82 -6.42 -20.23 7.83
CA GLN A 82 -7.67 -20.24 7.07
C GLN A 82 -7.49 -20.66 5.60
N GLN A 83 -6.46 -20.14 4.90
CA GLN A 83 -6.23 -20.48 3.49
C GLN A 83 -5.97 -21.97 3.32
N ARG A 84 -5.16 -22.54 4.21
CA ARG A 84 -4.83 -23.98 4.23
C ARG A 84 -6.07 -24.83 4.49
N LEU A 85 -6.85 -24.51 5.53
CA LEU A 85 -8.04 -25.28 5.89
C LEU A 85 -9.12 -25.20 4.80
N ILE A 86 -9.33 -24.04 4.19
CA ILE A 86 -10.23 -23.90 3.04
C ILE A 86 -9.73 -24.76 1.87
N THR A 87 -8.45 -24.67 1.51
CA THR A 87 -7.86 -25.43 0.39
C THR A 87 -7.94 -26.94 0.64
N LEU A 88 -7.67 -27.41 1.85
CA LEU A 88 -7.82 -28.81 2.21
C LEU A 88 -9.28 -29.28 2.16
N THR A 89 -10.23 -28.45 2.56
CA THR A 89 -11.66 -28.76 2.42
C THR A 89 -12.05 -28.87 0.95
N LEU A 90 -11.52 -28.01 0.07
CA LEU A 90 -11.72 -28.10 -1.39
C LEU A 90 -11.14 -29.39 -1.95
N LEU A 91 -9.94 -29.79 -1.52
CA LEU A 91 -9.32 -31.07 -1.93
C LEU A 91 -10.14 -32.27 -1.48
N VAL A 92 -10.55 -32.29 -0.21
CA VAL A 92 -11.39 -33.39 0.33
C VAL A 92 -12.73 -33.43 -0.41
N LYS A 93 -13.33 -32.27 -0.73
CA LYS A 93 -14.57 -32.23 -1.54
C LYS A 93 -14.35 -32.77 -2.96
N ALA A 94 -13.23 -32.45 -3.59
CA ALA A 94 -12.88 -33.03 -4.90
C ALA A 94 -12.72 -34.56 -4.83
N ILE A 95 -12.12 -35.08 -3.77
CA ILE A 95 -12.00 -36.54 -3.53
C ILE A 95 -13.38 -37.17 -3.33
N VAL A 96 -14.26 -36.54 -2.54
CA VAL A 96 -15.65 -37.00 -2.36
C VAL A 96 -16.40 -37.06 -3.70
N ASP A 97 -16.31 -36.00 -4.50
CA ASP A 97 -16.94 -35.95 -5.82
C ASP A 97 -16.40 -37.05 -6.75
N ARG A 98 -15.07 -37.24 -6.77
CA ARG A 98 -14.42 -38.28 -7.58
C ARG A 98 -14.87 -39.69 -7.19
N LEU A 99 -14.91 -40.00 -5.89
CA LEU A 99 -15.38 -41.29 -5.40
C LEU A 99 -16.84 -41.54 -5.80
N LYS A 100 -17.69 -40.51 -5.75
CA LYS A 100 -19.08 -40.56 -6.16
C LYS A 100 -19.22 -40.83 -7.67
N GLU A 101 -18.44 -40.13 -8.51
CA GLU A 101 -18.39 -40.33 -9.97
C GLU A 101 -17.95 -41.75 -10.35
N LEU A 102 -17.00 -42.31 -9.58
CA LEU A 102 -16.51 -43.69 -9.80
C LEU A 102 -17.42 -44.76 -9.22
N GLY A 103 -18.60 -44.39 -8.67
CA GLY A 103 -19.61 -45.30 -8.15
C GLY A 103 -19.38 -45.76 -6.69
N ASP A 104 -18.31 -45.34 -6.03
CA ASP A 104 -18.06 -45.63 -4.61
C ASP A 104 -18.75 -44.62 -3.69
N THR A 105 -20.08 -44.59 -3.78
CA THR A 105 -20.93 -43.67 -2.99
C THR A 105 -20.80 -43.90 -1.49
N SER A 106 -20.51 -45.12 -1.05
CA SER A 106 -20.28 -45.45 0.38
C SER A 106 -19.04 -44.75 0.94
N ALA A 107 -17.90 -44.88 0.26
CA ALA A 107 -16.67 -44.19 0.65
C ALA A 107 -16.79 -42.68 0.55
N ALA A 108 -17.51 -42.18 -0.48
CA ALA A 108 -17.78 -40.77 -0.63
C ALA A 108 -18.57 -40.20 0.56
N ARG A 109 -19.69 -40.85 0.94
CA ARG A 109 -20.53 -40.45 2.08
C ARG A 109 -19.77 -40.51 3.40
N ALA A 110 -19.04 -41.59 3.63
CA ALA A 110 -18.24 -41.76 4.87
C ALA A 110 -17.18 -40.63 4.99
N THR A 111 -16.48 -40.31 3.90
CA THR A 111 -15.51 -39.22 3.88
C THR A 111 -16.19 -37.87 4.13
N TYR A 112 -17.30 -37.61 3.47
CA TYR A 112 -18.05 -36.35 3.59
C TYR A 112 -18.53 -36.10 5.02
N HIS A 113 -19.21 -37.09 5.65
CA HIS A 113 -19.71 -36.96 7.02
C HIS A 113 -18.58 -36.87 8.06
N ASN A 114 -17.46 -37.54 7.80
CA ASN A 114 -16.32 -37.43 8.73
C ASN A 114 -15.63 -36.08 8.69
N THR A 115 -15.59 -35.40 7.51
CA THR A 115 -14.69 -34.25 7.33
C THR A 115 -15.37 -32.94 6.98
N ILE A 116 -16.54 -32.96 6.32
CA ILE A 116 -17.19 -31.74 5.82
C ILE A 116 -18.49 -31.45 6.57
N GLU A 117 -19.34 -32.45 6.79
CA GLU A 117 -20.62 -32.30 7.49
C GLU A 117 -20.51 -32.81 8.93
N GLY A 118 -21.02 -32.05 9.89
CA GLY A 118 -21.23 -32.47 11.26
C GLY A 118 -22.69 -32.55 11.59
N VAL A 119 -23.00 -33.19 12.72
CA VAL A 119 -24.35 -33.28 13.29
C VAL A 119 -24.28 -32.78 14.72
N ASP A 120 -25.17 -31.87 15.10
CA ASP A 120 -25.28 -31.39 16.47
C ASP A 120 -26.07 -32.37 17.37
N ASN A 121 -26.20 -32.05 18.65
CA ASN A 121 -26.86 -32.90 19.63
C ASN A 121 -28.36 -33.08 19.37
N ASP A 122 -28.98 -32.18 18.59
CA ASP A 122 -30.39 -32.22 18.23
C ASP A 122 -30.63 -32.85 16.84
N GLY A 123 -29.58 -33.37 16.20
CA GLY A 123 -29.60 -33.96 14.88
C GLY A 123 -29.53 -32.94 13.75
N GLY A 124 -29.32 -31.70 14.02
CA GLY A 124 -29.12 -30.62 13.05
C GLY A 124 -27.80 -30.77 12.31
N LYS A 125 -27.86 -30.73 10.96
CA LYS A 125 -26.67 -30.80 10.12
C LYS A 125 -26.01 -29.44 9.98
N TYR A 126 -24.68 -29.42 10.01
CA TYR A 126 -23.89 -28.22 9.81
C TYR A 126 -22.59 -28.51 9.05
N PHE A 127 -22.05 -27.51 8.37
CA PHE A 127 -20.70 -27.63 7.81
C PHE A 127 -19.63 -27.38 8.88
N LYS A 128 -18.62 -28.25 8.92
CA LYS A 128 -17.53 -28.17 9.91
C LYS A 128 -16.62 -26.96 9.69
N LEU A 129 -16.42 -26.54 8.44
CA LEU A 129 -15.72 -25.30 8.11
C LEU A 129 -16.70 -24.29 7.51
N ILE A 130 -16.82 -23.14 8.15
CA ILE A 130 -17.67 -22.03 7.72
C ILE A 130 -16.78 -20.86 7.32
N ASN A 131 -16.97 -20.35 6.10
CA ASN A 131 -16.40 -19.08 5.67
C ASN A 131 -17.50 -18.03 5.74
N GLU A 132 -17.45 -17.14 6.74
CA GLU A 132 -18.45 -16.09 6.89
C GLU A 132 -18.39 -15.12 5.71
N SER A 133 -19.43 -15.13 4.92
CA SER A 133 -19.62 -14.24 3.77
C SER A 133 -21.08 -13.84 3.67
N PRO A 134 -21.42 -12.63 3.18
CA PRO A 134 -22.79 -12.26 2.85
C PRO A 134 -23.45 -13.22 1.87
N ARG A 135 -22.64 -13.81 0.99
CA ARG A 135 -23.03 -14.92 0.11
C ARG A 135 -22.29 -16.17 0.56
N PRO A 136 -22.97 -17.17 1.12
CA PRO A 136 -22.35 -18.41 1.58
C PRO A 136 -22.03 -19.37 0.43
N TYR A 137 -21.34 -18.88 -0.61
CA TYR A 137 -20.95 -19.63 -1.80
C TYR A 137 -20.13 -20.88 -1.46
N PHE A 138 -19.15 -20.74 -0.57
CA PHE A 138 -18.31 -21.85 -0.14
C PHE A 138 -19.13 -22.98 0.51
N GLN A 139 -20.10 -22.63 1.36
CA GLN A 139 -20.97 -23.61 2.00
C GLN A 139 -21.95 -24.23 1.01
N ASN A 140 -22.70 -23.40 0.27
CA ASN A 140 -23.84 -23.85 -0.51
C ASN A 140 -23.47 -24.46 -1.86
N GLU A 141 -22.46 -23.89 -2.53
CA GLU A 141 -22.11 -24.29 -3.90
C GLU A 141 -20.90 -25.23 -3.95
N ILE A 142 -20.07 -25.23 -2.90
CA ILE A 142 -18.86 -26.06 -2.88
C ILE A 142 -19.00 -27.25 -1.93
N GLN A 143 -19.35 -27.01 -0.66
CA GLN A 143 -19.37 -28.08 0.34
C GLN A 143 -20.58 -28.99 0.24
N ALA A 144 -21.69 -28.58 -0.38
CA ALA A 144 -22.87 -29.42 -0.50
C ALA A 144 -22.57 -30.78 -1.15
N PHE A 145 -23.13 -31.87 -0.59
CA PHE A 145 -22.91 -33.22 -1.10
C PHE A 145 -23.59 -33.41 -2.48
N ASP A 146 -24.85 -32.96 -2.58
CA ASP A 146 -25.60 -32.91 -3.83
C ASP A 146 -25.84 -31.43 -4.19
N LEU A 147 -25.36 -31.01 -5.34
CA LEU A 147 -25.52 -29.64 -5.81
C LEU A 147 -26.94 -29.46 -6.33
N SER A 148 -27.73 -28.69 -5.62
CA SER A 148 -29.09 -28.30 -6.02
C SER A 148 -29.12 -26.86 -6.52
N GLY A 149 -28.72 -26.64 -7.75
CA GLY A 149 -28.69 -25.32 -8.37
C GLY A 149 -27.27 -24.74 -8.36
N ILE A 150 -26.76 -24.37 -9.53
CA ILE A 150 -25.40 -23.84 -9.67
C ILE A 150 -25.52 -22.34 -9.75
N ASN A 151 -25.28 -21.65 -8.62
CA ASN A 151 -25.00 -20.22 -8.67
C ASN A 151 -23.59 -20.01 -9.23
N ARG A 152 -23.48 -19.16 -10.25
CA ARG A 152 -22.17 -18.82 -10.82
C ARG A 152 -21.36 -17.98 -9.83
N PRO A 153 -20.03 -18.18 -9.80
CA PRO A 153 -19.17 -17.34 -8.97
C PRO A 153 -19.20 -15.89 -9.49
N GLU A 154 -19.47 -14.94 -8.59
CA GLU A 154 -19.56 -13.51 -8.92
C GLU A 154 -18.31 -12.75 -8.44
N THR A 155 -17.87 -13.01 -7.19
CA THR A 155 -16.73 -12.33 -6.61
C THR A 155 -15.40 -12.98 -7.01
N GLU A 156 -14.29 -12.27 -6.85
CA GLU A 156 -12.96 -12.83 -7.10
C GLU A 156 -12.62 -13.97 -6.13
N GLU A 157 -13.11 -13.93 -4.90
CA GLU A 157 -12.99 -15.03 -3.94
C GLU A 157 -13.70 -16.29 -4.46
N GLU A 158 -14.97 -16.14 -4.86
CA GLU A 158 -15.78 -17.26 -5.37
C GLU A 158 -15.16 -17.89 -6.63
N LYS A 159 -14.62 -17.07 -7.54
CA LYS A 159 -13.90 -17.54 -8.73
C LYS A 159 -12.67 -18.36 -8.37
N ARG A 160 -11.89 -17.92 -7.37
CA ARG A 160 -10.72 -18.65 -6.88
C ARG A 160 -11.07 -19.95 -6.19
N LEU A 161 -12.11 -19.96 -5.35
CA LEU A 161 -12.63 -21.17 -4.71
C LEU A 161 -13.03 -22.21 -5.77
N LYS A 162 -13.78 -21.78 -6.79
CA LYS A 162 -14.20 -22.64 -7.90
C LYS A 162 -13.02 -23.15 -8.71
N ALA A 163 -12.10 -22.26 -9.09
CA ALA A 163 -10.92 -22.64 -9.86
C ALA A 163 -10.03 -23.65 -9.10
N THR A 164 -9.90 -23.50 -7.77
CA THR A 164 -9.15 -24.45 -6.93
C THR A 164 -9.84 -25.82 -6.86
N LEU A 165 -11.17 -25.84 -6.71
CA LEU A 165 -11.93 -27.11 -6.73
C LEU A 165 -11.78 -27.81 -8.09
N ASP A 166 -11.92 -27.08 -9.19
CA ASP A 166 -11.80 -27.63 -10.55
C ASP A 166 -10.37 -28.13 -10.83
N PHE A 167 -9.36 -27.44 -10.34
CA PHE A 167 -7.97 -27.89 -10.40
C PHE A 167 -7.80 -29.25 -9.72
N PHE A 168 -8.27 -29.39 -8.48
CA PHE A 168 -8.16 -30.68 -7.77
C PHE A 168 -8.95 -31.79 -8.44
N LYS A 169 -10.13 -31.53 -8.98
CA LYS A 169 -10.88 -32.51 -9.78
C LYS A 169 -10.05 -32.99 -10.98
N GLY A 170 -9.51 -32.06 -11.76
CA GLY A 170 -8.66 -32.40 -12.90
C GLY A 170 -7.41 -33.20 -12.53
N ARG A 171 -6.77 -32.83 -11.39
CA ARG A 171 -5.62 -33.60 -10.89
C ARG A 171 -6.00 -35.02 -10.46
N LEU A 172 -7.10 -35.20 -9.75
CA LEU A 172 -7.59 -36.52 -9.34
C LEU A 172 -8.02 -37.39 -10.53
N ASP A 173 -8.58 -36.80 -11.58
CA ASP A 173 -8.93 -37.49 -12.81
C ASP A 173 -7.72 -38.09 -13.52
N SER A 174 -6.60 -37.37 -13.49
CA SER A 174 -5.36 -37.77 -14.17
C SER A 174 -4.38 -38.52 -13.26
N TYR A 175 -4.59 -38.52 -11.93
CA TYR A 175 -3.67 -39.11 -10.99
C TYR A 175 -3.64 -40.65 -11.08
N ARG A 176 -2.46 -41.21 -11.20
CA ARG A 176 -2.20 -42.65 -11.23
C ARG A 176 -1.06 -42.98 -10.30
N ILE A 177 -1.19 -44.07 -9.58
CA ILE A 177 -0.14 -44.60 -8.73
C ILE A 177 -0.07 -46.12 -8.92
N GLY A 178 1.06 -46.61 -9.43
CA GLY A 178 1.25 -48.01 -9.75
C GLY A 178 0.13 -48.58 -10.62
N THR A 179 -0.36 -49.76 -10.24
CA THR A 179 -1.46 -50.47 -10.92
C THR A 179 -2.83 -50.27 -10.26
N TYR A 180 -2.93 -49.34 -9.31
CA TYR A 180 -4.19 -49.11 -8.57
C TYR A 180 -5.27 -48.57 -9.48
N ARG A 181 -6.53 -49.03 -9.22
CA ARG A 181 -7.71 -48.46 -9.90
C ARG A 181 -7.94 -47.04 -9.46
N GLU A 182 -8.64 -46.26 -10.29
CA GLU A 182 -8.88 -44.82 -10.02
C GLU A 182 -9.56 -44.54 -8.68
N ALA A 183 -10.54 -45.38 -8.29
CA ALA A 183 -11.18 -45.28 -6.98
C ALA A 183 -10.21 -45.54 -5.81
N ASP A 184 -9.31 -46.49 -5.96
CA ASP A 184 -8.31 -46.82 -4.95
C ASP A 184 -7.23 -45.73 -4.91
N ALA A 185 -6.82 -45.17 -6.06
CA ALA A 185 -5.92 -44.03 -6.13
C ALA A 185 -6.51 -42.80 -5.40
N ALA A 186 -7.80 -42.54 -5.58
CA ALA A 186 -8.47 -41.46 -4.85
C ALA A 186 -8.51 -41.69 -3.32
N LYS A 187 -8.66 -42.97 -2.88
CA LYS A 187 -8.59 -43.32 -1.45
C LYS A 187 -7.18 -43.19 -0.91
N ILE A 188 -6.15 -43.52 -1.69
CA ILE A 188 -4.74 -43.33 -1.32
C ILE A 188 -4.45 -41.84 -1.08
N VAL A 189 -4.83 -40.97 -2.02
CA VAL A 189 -4.68 -39.52 -1.83
C VAL A 189 -5.47 -39.03 -0.61
N ARG A 190 -6.70 -39.51 -0.41
CA ARG A 190 -7.48 -39.21 0.81
C ARG A 190 -6.73 -39.60 2.08
N ASN A 191 -6.14 -40.78 2.11
CA ASN A 191 -5.39 -41.27 3.26
C ASN A 191 -4.18 -40.36 3.54
N GLN A 192 -3.42 -39.99 2.52
CA GLN A 192 -2.31 -39.03 2.63
C GLN A 192 -2.77 -37.71 3.22
N VAL A 193 -3.83 -37.12 2.68
CA VAL A 193 -4.35 -35.81 3.11
C VAL A 193 -4.86 -35.86 4.55
N LEU A 194 -5.62 -36.86 4.92
CA LEU A 194 -6.27 -36.90 6.22
C LEU A 194 -5.38 -37.35 7.36
N ASN A 195 -4.52 -38.33 7.13
CA ASN A 195 -3.77 -38.98 8.22
C ASN A 195 -2.29 -38.62 8.27
N PHE A 196 -1.69 -38.25 7.13
CA PHE A 196 -0.25 -37.98 7.03
C PHE A 196 0.10 -36.51 6.87
N LEU A 197 -0.85 -35.62 6.52
CA LEU A 197 -0.63 -34.18 6.66
C LEU A 197 -0.77 -33.78 8.11
N LYS A 198 0.26 -33.10 8.62
CA LYS A 198 0.36 -32.66 10.01
C LYS A 198 0.38 -31.14 10.11
N VAL A 199 -0.26 -30.63 11.15
CA VAL A 199 -0.23 -29.21 11.53
C VAL A 199 0.11 -29.08 13.01
N ILE A 200 0.67 -27.95 13.40
CA ILE A 200 0.67 -27.56 14.82
C ILE A 200 -0.63 -26.79 15.06
N GLN A 201 -1.55 -27.41 15.77
CA GLN A 201 -2.76 -26.76 16.27
C GLN A 201 -2.41 -25.96 17.53
N VAL A 202 -2.70 -24.66 17.50
CA VAL A 202 -2.58 -23.79 18.67
C VAL A 202 -3.98 -23.29 19.04
N THR A 203 -4.38 -23.49 20.30
CA THR A 203 -5.69 -23.02 20.78
C THR A 203 -5.49 -21.96 21.86
N ALA A 204 -6.13 -20.82 21.68
CA ALA A 204 -6.14 -19.70 22.62
C ALA A 204 -7.55 -19.49 23.20
N LYS A 205 -7.63 -19.01 24.46
CA LYS A 205 -8.92 -18.74 25.12
C LYS A 205 -9.56 -17.45 24.65
N SER A 206 -8.77 -16.51 24.13
CA SER A 206 -9.26 -15.21 23.65
C SER A 206 -8.59 -14.78 22.34
N GLU A 207 -9.26 -13.91 21.60
CA GLU A 207 -8.69 -13.34 20.37
C GLU A 207 -7.41 -12.54 20.64
N ASP A 208 -7.34 -11.78 21.73
CA ASP A 208 -6.13 -11.02 22.11
C ASP A 208 -4.92 -11.94 22.36
N GLU A 209 -5.13 -13.09 22.99
CA GLU A 209 -4.09 -14.11 23.16
C GLU A 209 -3.70 -14.73 21.83
N ALA A 210 -4.68 -15.13 21.01
CA ALA A 210 -4.44 -15.70 19.69
C ALA A 210 -3.63 -14.77 18.78
N TYR A 211 -3.94 -13.48 18.78
CA TYR A 211 -3.17 -12.48 18.03
C TYR A 211 -1.73 -12.33 18.54
N THR A 212 -1.53 -12.35 19.86
CA THR A 212 -0.18 -12.32 20.43
C THR A 212 0.65 -13.55 20.03
N ILE A 213 0.01 -14.72 20.02
CA ILE A 213 0.60 -15.98 19.57
C ILE A 213 0.95 -15.91 18.08
N PHE A 214 0.00 -15.44 17.27
CA PHE A 214 0.16 -15.28 15.84
C PHE A 214 1.34 -14.33 15.50
N GLU A 215 1.42 -13.16 16.16
CA GLU A 215 2.56 -12.23 16.01
C GLU A 215 3.90 -12.90 16.35
N THR A 216 3.91 -13.75 17.38
CA THR A 216 5.13 -14.43 17.84
C THR A 216 5.55 -15.56 16.89
N LEU A 217 4.60 -16.36 16.41
CA LEU A 217 4.84 -17.49 15.50
C LEU A 217 5.21 -17.02 14.10
N ASN A 218 4.61 -15.93 13.63
CA ASN A 218 4.86 -15.35 12.30
C ASN A 218 6.03 -14.34 12.26
N ALA A 219 6.87 -14.28 13.29
CA ALA A 219 8.08 -13.43 13.29
C ALA A 219 9.02 -13.69 12.08
N ARG A 220 8.78 -14.73 11.30
CA ARG A 220 9.50 -15.12 10.07
C ARG A 220 8.61 -15.20 8.81
N GLY A 221 7.30 -14.83 8.89
CA GLY A 221 6.34 -14.85 7.79
C GLY A 221 5.61 -13.52 7.60
N LEU A 222 4.54 -13.48 6.77
CA LEU A 222 3.65 -12.34 6.60
C LEU A 222 2.86 -12.11 7.91
N SER A 223 3.36 -11.24 8.79
CA SER A 223 2.66 -10.84 10.01
C SER A 223 1.40 -10.05 9.68
N LEU A 224 0.33 -10.21 10.48
CA LEU A 224 -0.82 -9.30 10.44
C LEU A 224 -0.35 -7.87 10.74
N THR A 225 -0.71 -6.95 9.85
CA THR A 225 -0.36 -5.55 10.03
C THR A 225 -1.26 -4.90 11.10
N SER A 226 -0.83 -3.79 11.67
CA SER A 226 -1.69 -2.99 12.56
C SER A 226 -3.02 -2.62 11.87
N VAL A 227 -3.00 -2.46 10.55
CA VAL A 227 -4.18 -2.14 9.72
C VAL A 227 -5.15 -3.33 9.68
N ASP A 228 -4.64 -4.55 9.53
CA ASP A 228 -5.48 -5.75 9.54
C ASP A 228 -6.20 -5.93 10.89
N LEU A 229 -5.48 -5.70 11.99
CA LEU A 229 -6.05 -5.80 13.34
C LEU A 229 -7.14 -4.76 13.58
N ILE A 230 -6.95 -3.53 13.11
CA ILE A 230 -7.95 -2.46 13.24
C ILE A 230 -9.13 -2.71 12.29
N LYS A 231 -8.90 -3.18 11.06
CA LYS A 231 -9.94 -3.65 10.15
C LYS A 231 -10.81 -4.72 10.82
N ASN A 232 -10.18 -5.71 11.44
CA ASN A 232 -10.88 -6.77 12.14
C ASN A 232 -11.77 -6.21 13.26
N TRP A 233 -11.26 -5.25 14.05
CA TRP A 233 -12.04 -4.58 15.06
C TRP A 233 -13.24 -3.82 14.47
N ILE A 234 -13.04 -3.08 13.37
CA ILE A 234 -14.12 -2.37 12.68
C ILE A 234 -15.21 -3.35 12.24
N PHE A 235 -14.85 -4.42 11.54
CA PHE A 235 -15.83 -5.38 10.99
C PHE A 235 -16.57 -6.15 12.07
N LYS A 236 -15.91 -6.44 13.20
CA LYS A 236 -16.55 -7.08 14.35
C LYS A 236 -17.59 -6.19 15.01
N ASN A 237 -17.35 -4.88 15.08
CA ASN A 237 -18.19 -3.92 15.80
C ASN A 237 -19.07 -3.06 14.88
N TYR A 238 -19.07 -3.32 13.58
CA TYR A 238 -19.94 -2.67 12.60
C TYR A 238 -21.21 -3.52 12.41
N ASP A 239 -22.38 -2.94 12.69
CA ASP A 239 -23.63 -3.66 12.53
C ASP A 239 -23.85 -4.11 11.08
N GLN A 240 -24.08 -5.40 10.91
CA GLN A 240 -24.29 -6.03 9.60
C GLN A 240 -25.75 -5.95 9.20
N THR A 241 -26.02 -5.37 8.03
CA THR A 241 -27.33 -5.44 7.37
C THR A 241 -27.27 -6.48 6.25
N HIS A 242 -27.84 -7.67 6.49
CA HIS A 242 -27.94 -8.67 5.41
C HIS A 242 -28.85 -8.18 4.27
N PRO A 243 -28.55 -8.48 2.99
CA PRO A 243 -27.46 -9.33 2.48
C PRO A 243 -26.15 -8.56 2.14
N ILE A 244 -26.08 -7.28 2.44
CA ILE A 244 -24.98 -6.40 2.04
C ILE A 244 -24.04 -6.16 3.23
N ASP A 245 -22.73 -6.37 3.04
CA ASP A 245 -21.70 -6.00 4.01
C ASP A 245 -21.13 -4.62 3.70
N ASN A 246 -21.80 -3.58 4.15
CA ASN A 246 -21.41 -2.18 3.93
C ASN A 246 -19.99 -1.88 4.42
N ALA A 247 -19.54 -2.52 5.49
CA ALA A 247 -18.19 -2.33 6.00
C ALA A 247 -17.13 -2.88 5.01
N LYS A 248 -17.36 -4.07 4.45
CA LYS A 248 -16.49 -4.66 3.42
C LYS A 248 -16.47 -3.81 2.14
N GLU A 249 -17.62 -3.31 1.71
CA GLU A 249 -17.70 -2.45 0.51
C GLU A 249 -16.90 -1.16 0.68
N ILE A 250 -17.15 -0.42 1.78
CA ILE A 250 -16.43 0.83 2.07
C ILE A 250 -14.92 0.55 2.17
N TRP A 251 -14.54 -0.50 2.89
CA TRP A 251 -13.14 -0.87 3.03
C TRP A 251 -12.50 -1.27 1.69
N GLY A 252 -13.20 -2.02 0.86
CA GLY A 252 -12.76 -2.43 -0.48
C GLY A 252 -12.50 -1.23 -1.39
N VAL A 253 -13.43 -0.27 -1.42
CA VAL A 253 -13.30 0.99 -2.19
C VAL A 253 -12.13 1.83 -1.68
N LEU A 254 -12.01 2.00 -0.35
CA LEU A 254 -10.90 2.70 0.29
C LEU A 254 -9.55 2.05 -0.07
N ARG A 255 -9.44 0.73 0.09
CA ARG A 255 -8.22 -0.02 -0.24
C ARG A 255 -7.83 0.16 -1.70
N LYS A 256 -8.79 0.00 -2.63
CA LYS A 256 -8.54 0.19 -4.07
C LYS A 256 -8.05 1.59 -4.39
N ARG A 257 -8.68 2.62 -3.78
CA ARG A 257 -8.27 4.03 -3.94
C ARG A 257 -6.82 4.24 -3.51
N VAL A 258 -6.48 3.81 -2.30
CA VAL A 258 -5.14 4.02 -1.73
C VAL A 258 -4.09 3.21 -2.48
N SER A 259 -4.39 1.97 -2.88
CA SER A 259 -3.43 1.07 -3.57
C SER A 259 -3.00 1.57 -4.95
N SER A 260 -3.66 2.57 -5.53
CA SER A 260 -3.26 3.16 -6.81
C SER A 260 -1.99 4.04 -6.72
N PHE A 261 -1.59 4.49 -5.52
CA PHE A 261 -0.45 5.41 -5.32
C PHE A 261 0.32 5.20 -4.00
N SER A 262 -0.16 4.33 -3.11
CA SER A 262 0.43 4.05 -1.80
C SER A 262 0.04 2.66 -1.34
N THR A 263 0.36 2.28 -0.09
CA THR A 263 -0.18 1.08 0.56
C THR A 263 -1.16 1.45 1.67
N PRO A 264 -2.12 0.58 2.00
CA PRO A 264 -3.04 0.81 3.12
C PRO A 264 -2.31 1.06 4.45
N GLU A 265 -1.19 0.39 4.69
CA GLU A 265 -0.40 0.52 5.91
C GLU A 265 0.23 1.93 6.02
N ILE A 266 0.85 2.42 4.94
CA ILE A 266 1.43 3.76 4.88
C ILE A 266 0.35 4.83 5.05
N PHE A 267 -0.78 4.69 4.37
CA PHE A 267 -1.92 5.59 4.52
C PHE A 267 -2.41 5.64 5.96
N PHE A 268 -2.68 4.46 6.55
CA PHE A 268 -3.21 4.37 7.91
C PHE A 268 -2.24 4.94 8.94
N ARG A 269 -0.94 4.73 8.78
CA ARG A 269 0.09 5.35 9.61
C ARG A 269 0.06 6.88 9.52
N HIS A 270 -0.06 7.43 8.32
CA HIS A 270 -0.16 8.88 8.14
C HIS A 270 -1.46 9.45 8.73
N TYR A 271 -2.58 8.78 8.52
CA TYR A 271 -3.86 9.14 9.12
C TYR A 271 -3.79 9.09 10.66
N TRP A 272 -3.24 8.00 11.21
CA TRP A 272 -3.08 7.84 12.66
C TRP A 272 -2.21 8.94 13.26
N ASN A 273 -1.05 9.17 12.65
CA ASN A 273 -0.08 10.18 13.06
C ASN A 273 -0.57 11.62 12.85
N SER A 274 -1.56 11.82 11.99
CA SER A 274 -2.24 13.10 11.81
C SER A 274 -3.13 13.45 12.99
N LYS A 275 -3.98 12.52 13.43
CA LYS A 275 -5.10 12.81 14.34
C LYS A 275 -4.86 12.40 15.78
N TYR A 276 -4.20 11.26 16.01
CA TYR A 276 -4.14 10.67 17.35
C TYR A 276 -2.78 10.87 18.02
N ALA A 277 -1.83 9.98 17.80
CA ALA A 277 -0.53 10.05 18.44
C ALA A 277 0.55 9.51 17.50
N PHE A 278 1.72 10.15 17.50
CA PHE A 278 2.85 9.65 16.73
C PHE A 278 3.21 8.23 17.18
N ALA A 279 3.14 7.30 16.24
CA ALA A 279 3.46 5.89 16.44
C ALA A 279 4.14 5.32 15.20
N SER A 280 5.10 4.42 15.40
CA SER A 280 5.61 3.55 14.34
C SER A 280 4.60 2.44 14.02
N ASP A 281 4.70 1.84 12.83
CA ASP A 281 3.73 0.85 12.32
C ASP A 281 3.41 -0.25 13.35
N GLY A 282 4.41 -0.89 13.96
CA GLY A 282 4.20 -1.94 14.96
C GLY A 282 3.59 -1.46 16.28
N ARG A 283 3.46 -0.16 16.53
CA ARG A 283 2.87 0.40 17.76
C ARG A 283 1.48 0.98 17.58
N ILE A 284 1.00 1.12 16.34
CA ILE A 284 -0.31 1.74 16.04
C ILE A 284 -1.44 0.97 16.70
N TYR A 285 -1.49 -0.35 16.57
CA TYR A 285 -2.56 -1.16 17.16
C TYR A 285 -2.56 -1.10 18.71
N LYS A 286 -1.39 -1.10 19.34
CA LYS A 286 -1.29 -0.91 20.80
C LYS A 286 -1.81 0.47 21.22
N SER A 287 -1.50 1.50 20.44
CA SER A 287 -2.01 2.87 20.65
C SER A 287 -3.52 2.93 20.44
N PHE A 288 -4.04 2.27 19.38
CA PHE A 288 -5.48 2.15 19.12
C PHE A 288 -6.22 1.52 20.32
N LYS A 289 -5.79 0.35 20.80
CA LYS A 289 -6.42 -0.32 21.96
C LYS A 289 -6.45 0.58 23.20
N LYS A 290 -5.36 1.32 23.45
CA LYS A 290 -5.29 2.26 24.58
C LYS A 290 -6.30 3.39 24.46
N LEU A 291 -6.43 3.98 23.27
CA LEU A 291 -7.35 5.10 23.00
C LEU A 291 -8.81 4.61 22.97
N HIS A 292 -9.07 3.45 22.39
CA HIS A 292 -10.39 2.83 22.40
C HIS A 292 -10.91 2.58 23.83
N LYS A 293 -10.08 1.98 24.70
CA LYS A 293 -10.43 1.77 26.12
C LYS A 293 -10.74 3.07 26.88
N ARG A 294 -10.23 4.21 26.39
CA ARG A 294 -10.47 5.54 26.96
C ARG A 294 -11.62 6.29 26.32
N GLY A 295 -12.32 5.69 25.36
CA GLY A 295 -13.43 6.33 24.66
C GLY A 295 -13.02 7.40 23.63
N PHE A 296 -11.76 7.44 23.20
CA PHE A 296 -11.28 8.42 22.21
C PHE A 296 -11.43 7.94 20.75
N ILE A 297 -11.83 6.70 20.53
CA ILE A 297 -12.11 6.15 19.20
C ILE A 297 -13.63 6.15 19.02
N ALA A 298 -14.08 6.70 17.90
CA ALA A 298 -15.50 6.72 17.55
C ALA A 298 -16.07 5.29 17.39
N PRO A 299 -17.40 5.11 17.44
CA PRO A 299 -18.03 3.84 17.10
C PRO A 299 -17.55 3.33 15.74
N ALA A 300 -17.52 2.01 15.54
CA ALA A 300 -16.88 1.38 14.38
C ALA A 300 -17.39 1.92 13.03
N LYS A 301 -18.67 2.21 12.92
CA LYS A 301 -19.28 2.81 11.74
C LYS A 301 -18.72 4.20 11.45
N ASP A 302 -18.72 5.07 12.43
CA ASP A 302 -18.26 6.46 12.27
C ASP A 302 -16.75 6.50 12.04
N PHE A 303 -16.01 5.63 12.73
CA PHE A 303 -14.57 5.49 12.54
C PHE A 303 -14.20 5.02 11.11
N LEU A 304 -14.95 4.07 10.54
CA LEU A 304 -14.75 3.64 9.16
C LEU A 304 -15.05 4.76 8.16
N LEU A 305 -16.15 5.49 8.36
CA LEU A 305 -16.51 6.64 7.51
C LEU A 305 -15.47 7.76 7.58
N GLU A 306 -14.91 7.99 8.76
CA GLU A 306 -13.82 8.95 8.96
C GLU A 306 -12.56 8.52 8.19
N ILE A 307 -12.17 7.25 8.27
CA ILE A 307 -11.03 6.73 7.50
C ILE A 307 -11.27 6.82 5.99
N ASP A 308 -12.49 6.53 5.51
CA ASP A 308 -12.83 6.68 4.10
C ASP A 308 -12.74 8.14 3.64
N ALA A 309 -13.26 9.08 4.43
CA ALA A 309 -13.13 10.51 4.15
C ALA A 309 -11.65 10.96 4.10
N ALA A 310 -10.84 10.51 5.06
CA ALA A 310 -9.40 10.76 5.07
C ALA A 310 -8.70 10.16 3.84
N SER A 311 -9.12 8.97 3.37
CA SER A 311 -8.55 8.34 2.18
C SER A 311 -8.80 9.15 0.90
N LYS A 312 -9.95 9.81 0.78
CA LYS A 312 -10.28 10.73 -0.34
C LYS A 312 -9.37 11.96 -0.33
N MET A 313 -9.10 12.51 0.85
CA MET A 313 -8.15 13.62 1.00
C MET A 313 -6.71 13.16 0.72
N TYR A 314 -6.36 11.95 1.14
CA TYR A 314 -5.03 11.38 0.90
C TYR A 314 -4.78 11.12 -0.59
N GLU A 315 -5.81 10.75 -1.35
CA GLU A 315 -5.74 10.63 -2.82
C GLU A 315 -5.42 11.98 -3.47
N LYS A 316 -6.05 13.08 -3.04
CA LYS A 316 -5.77 14.43 -3.55
C LYS A 316 -4.32 14.88 -3.30
N ILE A 317 -3.70 14.38 -2.21
CA ILE A 317 -2.30 14.65 -1.89
C ILE A 317 -1.37 13.72 -2.67
N GLY A 318 -1.68 12.42 -2.72
CA GLY A 318 -0.80 11.39 -3.27
C GLY A 318 -0.91 11.17 -4.78
N ALA A 319 -2.06 11.47 -5.38
CA ALA A 319 -2.34 11.37 -6.81
C ALA A 319 -3.24 12.54 -7.26
N PRO A 320 -2.76 13.80 -7.18
CA PRO A 320 -3.56 14.99 -7.44
C PRO A 320 -4.03 15.05 -8.90
N LYS A 321 -5.32 15.35 -9.11
CA LYS A 321 -5.96 15.48 -10.43
C LYS A 321 -6.38 16.95 -10.67
N ASP A 322 -6.54 17.35 -11.94
CA ASP A 322 -6.99 18.71 -12.28
C ASP A 322 -8.35 19.03 -11.67
N GLY A 323 -9.27 18.07 -11.66
CA GLY A 323 -10.59 18.22 -11.06
C GLY A 323 -10.61 18.43 -9.55
N ASP A 324 -9.52 18.07 -8.84
CA ASP A 324 -9.42 18.29 -7.39
C ASP A 324 -9.16 19.75 -7.03
N TRP A 325 -8.63 20.54 -7.97
CA TRP A 325 -8.17 21.91 -7.79
C TRP A 325 -8.74 22.84 -8.88
N PRO A 326 -10.09 23.02 -8.92
CA PRO A 326 -10.75 23.74 -10.00
C PRO A 326 -10.49 25.25 -9.97
N ILE A 327 -10.12 25.79 -8.81
CA ILE A 327 -9.86 27.21 -8.65
C ILE A 327 -8.46 27.53 -9.16
N GLN A 328 -8.32 28.52 -10.06
CA GLN A 328 -7.04 28.87 -10.69
C GLN A 328 -5.89 29.07 -9.67
N LYS A 329 -6.16 29.75 -8.55
CA LYS A 329 -5.17 29.95 -7.48
C LYS A 329 -4.73 28.65 -6.80
N GLU A 330 -5.56 27.60 -6.82
CA GLU A 330 -5.27 26.29 -6.21
C GLU A 330 -4.54 25.33 -7.18
N ARG A 331 -4.38 25.66 -8.45
CA ARG A 331 -3.54 24.88 -9.38
C ARG A 331 -2.09 24.78 -8.91
N LEU A 332 -1.62 25.79 -8.18
CA LEU A 332 -0.31 25.76 -7.54
C LEU A 332 -0.20 24.66 -6.46
N VAL A 333 -1.29 24.37 -5.77
CA VAL A 333 -1.34 23.27 -4.78
C VAL A 333 -1.12 21.91 -5.45
N LYS A 334 -1.75 21.68 -6.60
CA LYS A 334 -1.51 20.48 -7.42
C LYS A 334 -0.04 20.35 -7.77
N TYR A 335 0.57 21.40 -8.29
CA TYR A 335 2.01 21.42 -8.61
C TYR A 335 2.87 21.09 -7.39
N CYS A 336 2.57 21.67 -6.23
CA CYS A 336 3.31 21.38 -4.99
C CYS A 336 3.20 19.91 -4.58
N PHE A 337 2.02 19.32 -4.67
CA PHE A 337 1.84 17.90 -4.36
C PHE A 337 2.53 16.99 -5.38
N GLU A 338 2.45 17.30 -6.67
CA GLU A 338 3.18 16.57 -7.71
C GLU A 338 4.70 16.63 -7.48
N SER A 339 5.23 17.80 -7.11
CA SER A 339 6.63 18.00 -6.75
C SER A 339 7.04 17.13 -5.55
N LEU A 340 6.28 17.20 -4.45
CA LEU A 340 6.54 16.38 -3.25
C LEU A 340 6.48 14.88 -3.55
N ASN A 341 5.52 14.44 -4.37
CA ASN A 341 5.37 13.03 -4.74
C ASN A 341 6.49 12.56 -5.66
N PHE A 342 6.86 13.37 -6.64
CA PHE A 342 7.98 13.07 -7.54
C PHE A 342 9.28 12.82 -6.75
N TYR A 343 9.56 13.66 -5.77
CA TYR A 343 10.73 13.54 -4.92
C TYR A 343 10.54 12.56 -3.75
N ARG A 344 9.43 11.83 -3.68
CA ARG A 344 9.09 10.85 -2.65
C ARG A 344 9.10 11.42 -1.22
N VAL A 345 8.74 12.68 -1.08
CA VAL A 345 8.64 13.36 0.22
C VAL A 345 7.32 13.01 0.88
N THR A 346 7.35 12.15 1.88
CA THR A 346 6.14 11.65 2.57
C THR A 346 5.97 12.18 3.99
N GLN A 347 7.03 12.73 4.58
CA GLN A 347 7.05 13.21 5.98
C GLN A 347 5.97 14.25 6.32
N PRO A 348 5.57 15.18 5.42
CA PRO A 348 4.53 16.16 5.73
C PRO A 348 3.11 15.61 5.56
N ARG A 349 2.90 14.40 5.01
CA ARG A 349 1.57 13.85 4.73
C ARG A 349 0.62 13.82 5.93
N PRO A 350 1.04 13.49 7.17
CA PRO A 350 0.16 13.59 8.33
C PRO A 350 -0.38 15.01 8.54
N PHE A 351 0.47 16.02 8.38
CA PHE A 351 0.06 17.42 8.52
C PHE A 351 -0.80 17.90 7.35
N LEU A 352 -0.45 17.52 6.13
CA LEU A 352 -1.23 17.86 4.93
C LEU A 352 -2.65 17.30 4.96
N LEU A 353 -2.86 16.10 5.54
CA LEU A 353 -4.19 15.54 5.78
C LEU A 353 -5.01 16.45 6.71
N ALA A 354 -4.47 16.81 7.88
CA ALA A 354 -5.14 17.72 8.81
C ALA A 354 -5.39 19.09 8.17
N LEU A 355 -4.41 19.64 7.48
CA LEU A 355 -4.50 20.93 6.82
C LEU A 355 -5.64 20.96 5.79
N LEU A 356 -5.78 19.90 4.98
CA LEU A 356 -6.83 19.78 3.96
C LEU A 356 -8.21 19.58 4.60
N GLU A 357 -8.32 18.81 5.67
CA GLU A 357 -9.57 18.66 6.42
C GLU A 357 -10.02 20.00 7.02
N PHE A 358 -9.12 20.73 7.68
CA PHE A 358 -9.42 22.05 8.26
C PHE A 358 -9.73 23.12 7.20
N ARG A 359 -9.13 23.00 6.00
CA ARG A 359 -9.51 23.82 4.83
C ARG A 359 -10.93 23.50 4.36
N THR A 360 -11.27 22.21 4.24
CA THR A 360 -12.59 21.75 3.80
C THR A 360 -13.69 22.18 4.78
N ASN A 361 -13.39 22.14 6.07
CA ASN A 361 -14.30 22.55 7.15
C ASN A 361 -14.37 24.09 7.35
N GLY A 362 -13.66 24.88 6.54
CA GLY A 362 -13.70 26.35 6.58
C GLY A 362 -13.01 26.99 7.79
N VAL A 363 -12.20 26.23 8.54
CA VAL A 363 -11.39 26.74 9.67
C VAL A 363 -10.15 27.45 9.15
N ILE A 364 -9.48 26.87 8.14
CA ILE A 364 -8.33 27.47 7.47
C ILE A 364 -8.78 28.12 6.17
N GLY A 365 -8.42 29.38 5.98
CA GLY A 365 -8.73 30.14 4.77
C GLY A 365 -7.89 29.67 3.57
N GLN A 366 -8.38 29.95 2.34
CA GLN A 366 -7.72 29.56 1.10
C GLN A 366 -6.26 30.08 1.01
N THR A 367 -6.05 31.33 1.36
CA THR A 367 -4.71 31.96 1.28
C THR A 367 -3.71 31.29 2.23
N ASP A 368 -4.12 31.02 3.47
CA ASP A 368 -3.25 30.37 4.46
C ASP A 368 -2.98 28.91 4.08
N PHE A 369 -3.97 28.22 3.52
CA PHE A 369 -3.83 26.86 2.99
C PHE A 369 -2.79 26.80 1.87
N ILE A 370 -2.95 27.62 0.82
CA ILE A 370 -2.03 27.65 -0.33
C ILE A 370 -0.62 27.98 0.15
N ARG A 371 -0.47 29.05 0.95
CA ARG A 371 0.82 29.49 1.50
C ARG A 371 1.52 28.36 2.27
N MET A 372 0.79 27.63 3.10
CA MET A 372 1.38 26.55 3.90
C MET A 372 1.84 25.37 3.04
N VAL A 373 1.05 24.98 2.01
CA VAL A 373 1.46 23.94 1.06
C VAL A 373 2.70 24.36 0.27
N GLU A 374 2.75 25.61 -0.21
CA GLU A 374 3.93 26.15 -0.87
C GLU A 374 5.17 26.16 0.05
N ASN A 375 5.03 26.60 1.30
CA ASN A 375 6.13 26.62 2.26
C ASN A 375 6.70 25.21 2.51
N ILE A 376 5.84 24.21 2.61
CA ILE A 376 6.26 22.81 2.76
C ILE A 376 7.01 22.34 1.51
N GLU A 377 6.50 22.63 0.32
CA GLU A 377 7.13 22.22 -0.93
C GLU A 377 8.50 22.92 -1.11
N ARG A 378 8.58 24.24 -0.90
CA ARG A 378 9.81 25.05 -0.97
C ARG A 378 10.87 24.56 0.01
N PHE A 379 10.45 24.27 1.26
CA PHE A 379 11.34 23.73 2.27
C PHE A 379 11.91 22.37 1.82
N HIS A 380 11.07 21.45 1.41
CA HIS A 380 11.53 20.10 1.05
C HIS A 380 12.33 20.09 -0.25
N PHE A 381 12.03 20.99 -1.19
CA PHE A 381 12.86 21.12 -2.39
C PHE A 381 14.30 21.49 -2.01
N ILE A 382 14.51 22.47 -1.17
CA ILE A 382 15.86 22.87 -0.72
C ILE A 382 16.45 21.82 0.24
N PHE A 383 15.73 21.50 1.32
CA PHE A 383 16.26 20.68 2.41
C PHE A 383 16.49 19.23 1.99
N SER A 384 15.46 18.59 1.41
CA SER A 384 15.51 17.15 1.15
C SER A 384 16.08 16.80 -0.21
N ASN A 385 15.80 17.62 -1.25
CA ASN A 385 16.06 17.24 -2.64
C ASN A 385 17.35 17.87 -3.16
N LEU A 386 17.59 19.15 -2.90
CA LEU A 386 18.80 19.82 -3.33
C LEU A 386 19.96 19.57 -2.37
N CYS A 387 19.80 19.92 -1.09
CA CYS A 387 20.86 19.80 -0.09
C CYS A 387 20.96 18.41 0.54
N LYS A 388 20.01 17.49 0.26
CA LYS A 388 19.99 16.08 0.72
C LYS A 388 20.17 15.94 2.24
N GLU A 389 19.58 16.88 2.99
CA GLU A 389 19.65 16.91 4.44
C GLU A 389 18.87 15.76 5.08
N ARG A 390 19.30 15.33 6.27
CA ARG A 390 18.64 14.23 6.99
C ARG A 390 17.30 14.67 7.55
N ALA A 391 16.24 13.98 7.13
CA ALA A 391 14.86 14.25 7.52
C ALA A 391 14.48 13.77 8.93
N SER A 392 15.46 13.38 9.78
CA SER A 392 15.20 12.89 11.14
C SER A 392 14.37 13.88 11.95
N GLY A 393 13.29 13.39 12.57
CA GLY A 393 12.38 14.17 13.40
C GLY A 393 11.36 15.05 12.66
N LEU A 394 11.46 15.22 11.33
CA LEU A 394 10.49 16.03 10.57
C LEU A 394 9.07 15.45 10.62
N GLU A 395 8.90 14.15 10.40
CA GLU A 395 7.58 13.50 10.47
C GLU A 395 6.93 13.70 11.85
N SER A 396 7.71 13.56 12.92
CA SER A 396 7.23 13.80 14.28
C SER A 396 6.81 15.27 14.51
N LYS A 397 7.53 16.24 13.91
CA LYS A 397 7.17 17.67 13.99
C LYS A 397 5.87 17.94 13.23
N TYR A 398 5.70 17.41 12.01
CA TYR A 398 4.47 17.51 11.24
C TYR A 398 3.29 16.85 11.96
N SER A 399 3.48 15.66 12.53
CA SER A 399 2.43 14.98 13.30
C SER A 399 2.01 15.77 14.54
N ARG A 400 2.94 16.42 15.24
CA ARG A 400 2.61 17.30 16.37
C ARG A 400 1.81 18.51 15.93
N ALA A 401 2.17 19.15 14.81
CA ALA A 401 1.43 20.28 14.27
C ALA A 401 0.02 19.87 13.82
N ALA A 402 -0.14 18.71 13.16
CA ALA A 402 -1.42 18.14 12.81
C ALA A 402 -2.32 17.92 14.05
N LYS A 403 -1.77 17.26 15.08
CA LYS A 403 -2.50 17.03 16.33
C LYS A 403 -2.90 18.34 17.02
N SER A 404 -2.04 19.36 16.98
CA SER A 404 -2.38 20.69 17.51
C SER A 404 -3.53 21.33 16.73
N LEU A 405 -3.63 21.15 15.40
CA LEU A 405 -4.78 21.58 14.62
C LEU A 405 -6.07 20.90 15.11
N TYR A 406 -6.07 19.58 15.28
CA TYR A 406 -7.26 18.90 15.82
C TYR A 406 -7.63 19.38 17.23
N ALA A 407 -6.64 19.65 18.07
CA ALA A 407 -6.89 20.19 19.42
C ALA A 407 -7.44 21.63 19.38
N SER A 408 -7.19 22.41 18.31
CA SER A 408 -7.73 23.77 18.16
C SER A 408 -9.22 23.78 17.80
N GLY A 409 -9.79 22.67 17.35
CA GLY A 409 -11.19 22.56 16.93
C GLY A 409 -11.53 23.58 15.84
N SER A 410 -12.62 24.33 16.02
CA SER A 410 -13.05 25.38 15.07
C SER A 410 -12.41 26.76 15.31
N ASN A 411 -11.43 26.87 16.22
CA ASN A 411 -10.79 28.14 16.53
C ASN A 411 -9.79 28.55 15.44
N LYS A 412 -10.23 29.46 14.54
CA LYS A 412 -9.45 29.97 13.40
C LYS A 412 -8.14 30.66 13.83
N SER A 413 -8.16 31.40 14.95
CA SER A 413 -6.97 32.11 15.44
C SER A 413 -5.90 31.13 15.94
N ALA A 414 -6.31 30.12 16.71
CA ALA A 414 -5.42 29.05 17.17
C ALA A 414 -4.85 28.25 15.98
N ALA A 415 -5.68 27.89 14.99
CA ALA A 415 -5.24 27.23 13.78
C ALA A 415 -4.17 28.06 13.04
N LYS A 416 -4.40 29.36 12.86
CA LYS A 416 -3.45 30.28 12.22
C LYS A 416 -2.13 30.37 12.99
N SER A 417 -2.16 30.42 14.32
CA SER A 417 -0.94 30.38 15.15
C SER A 417 -0.11 29.14 14.90
N ILE A 418 -0.76 27.95 14.83
CA ILE A 418 -0.09 26.68 14.56
C ILE A 418 0.59 26.69 13.18
N LEU A 419 -0.06 27.25 12.16
CA LEU A 419 0.55 27.40 10.83
C LEU A 419 1.78 28.31 10.88
N ASN A 420 1.71 29.42 11.60
CA ASN A 420 2.83 30.36 11.76
C ASN A 420 4.00 29.69 12.50
N ASP A 421 3.75 28.97 13.60
CA ASP A 421 4.77 28.25 14.36
C ASP A 421 5.49 27.20 13.50
N LEU A 422 4.75 26.51 12.64
CA LEU A 422 5.34 25.56 11.70
C LEU A 422 6.14 26.28 10.62
N THR A 423 5.64 27.40 10.11
CA THR A 423 6.36 28.24 9.12
C THR A 423 7.70 28.71 9.68
N ILE A 424 7.72 29.23 10.90
CA ILE A 424 8.96 29.68 11.59
C ILE A 424 9.93 28.49 11.76
N TYR A 425 9.42 27.32 12.16
CA TYR A 425 10.26 26.14 12.30
C TYR A 425 10.91 25.73 10.98
N LEU A 426 10.15 25.73 9.87
CA LEU A 426 10.66 25.39 8.54
C LEU A 426 11.68 26.42 8.06
N ALA A 427 11.43 27.71 8.29
CA ALA A 427 12.36 28.78 7.95
C ALA A 427 13.70 28.64 8.69
N ASN A 428 13.66 28.38 10.00
CA ASN A 428 14.87 28.22 10.82
C ASN A 428 15.66 26.95 10.49
N LYS A 429 15.01 25.92 9.95
CA LYS A 429 15.65 24.64 9.58
C LYS A 429 16.11 24.59 8.12
N ARG A 430 15.69 25.56 7.31
CA ARG A 430 16.04 25.63 5.89
C ARG A 430 17.54 25.87 5.73
N PRO A 431 18.24 25.13 4.84
CA PRO A 431 19.63 25.42 4.48
C PRO A 431 19.82 26.85 3.97
N ASP A 432 20.95 27.44 4.29
CA ASP A 432 21.35 28.78 3.87
C ASP A 432 21.81 28.85 2.41
N GLU A 433 22.13 30.05 1.92
CA GLU A 433 22.56 30.27 0.55
C GLU A 433 23.88 29.57 0.22
N GLU A 434 24.80 29.46 1.19
CA GLU A 434 26.07 28.77 1.00
C GLU A 434 25.86 27.27 0.80
N SER A 435 24.99 26.65 1.57
CA SER A 435 24.58 25.24 1.41
C SER A 435 23.90 24.99 0.06
N ILE A 436 23.06 25.93 -0.39
CA ILE A 436 22.43 25.90 -1.71
C ILE A 436 23.48 25.97 -2.82
N ARG A 437 24.44 26.89 -2.71
CA ARG A 437 25.56 27.05 -3.66
C ARG A 437 26.37 25.77 -3.80
N ASN A 438 26.80 25.21 -2.66
CA ASN A 438 27.58 23.99 -2.62
C ASN A 438 26.82 22.83 -3.25
N SER A 439 25.52 22.71 -2.98
CA SER A 439 24.69 21.63 -3.52
C SER A 439 24.42 21.80 -5.02
N LEU A 440 24.11 23.01 -5.49
CA LEU A 440 23.89 23.29 -6.91
C LEU A 440 25.13 23.04 -7.77
N SER A 441 26.33 23.31 -7.23
CA SER A 441 27.59 23.06 -7.94
C SER A 441 27.84 21.57 -8.25
N LEU A 442 27.18 20.67 -7.50
CA LEU A 442 27.26 19.23 -7.67
C LEU A 442 26.19 18.66 -8.61
N VAL A 443 25.19 19.47 -8.95
CA VAL A 443 24.11 19.04 -9.88
C VAL A 443 24.61 19.07 -11.30
N SER A 444 24.59 17.90 -11.96
CA SER A 444 25.13 17.72 -13.30
C SER A 444 24.06 17.18 -14.25
N PHE A 445 24.02 17.74 -15.47
CA PHE A 445 23.14 17.27 -16.54
C PHE A 445 23.73 16.04 -17.23
N SER A 446 23.37 14.85 -16.74
CA SER A 446 23.71 13.59 -17.37
C SER A 446 22.48 12.98 -18.05
N SER A 447 22.65 12.40 -19.22
CA SER A 447 21.59 11.69 -19.93
C SER A 447 21.05 10.46 -19.17
N SER A 448 21.83 9.95 -18.20
CA SER A 448 21.49 8.80 -17.35
C SER A 448 20.93 9.19 -15.97
N ALA A 449 21.03 10.45 -15.53
CA ALA A 449 20.64 10.90 -14.19
C ALA A 449 19.31 11.64 -14.22
N GLY A 450 18.19 10.91 -14.25
CA GLY A 450 16.84 11.47 -14.30
C GLY A 450 16.49 12.41 -13.12
N LEU A 451 17.09 12.20 -11.94
CA LEU A 451 16.83 13.02 -10.75
C LEU A 451 17.48 14.41 -10.89
N ASP A 452 18.76 14.48 -11.28
CA ASP A 452 19.48 15.76 -11.43
C ASP A 452 18.87 16.61 -12.55
N ARG A 453 18.49 16.00 -13.67
CA ARG A 453 17.75 16.69 -14.74
C ARG A 453 16.45 17.33 -14.19
N LYS A 454 15.72 16.65 -13.33
CA LYS A 454 14.49 17.20 -12.71
C LYS A 454 14.79 18.31 -11.72
N VAL A 455 15.88 18.22 -10.95
CA VAL A 455 16.34 19.32 -10.08
C VAL A 455 16.63 20.56 -10.93
N ILE A 456 17.38 20.44 -12.01
CA ILE A 456 17.69 21.53 -12.96
C ILE A 456 16.39 22.16 -13.50
N GLN A 457 15.47 21.34 -14.00
CA GLN A 457 14.17 21.82 -14.48
C GLN A 457 13.40 22.56 -13.38
N THR A 458 13.38 22.04 -12.14
CA THR A 458 12.69 22.66 -11.02
C THR A 458 13.31 24.00 -10.65
N VAL A 459 14.65 24.10 -10.64
CA VAL A 459 15.38 25.37 -10.43
C VAL A 459 14.95 26.41 -11.48
N PHE A 460 14.95 26.04 -12.76
CA PHE A 460 14.58 26.95 -13.85
C PHE A 460 13.11 27.35 -13.77
N VAL A 461 12.19 26.41 -13.57
CA VAL A 461 10.75 26.71 -13.44
C VAL A 461 10.46 27.65 -12.28
N LYS A 462 11.08 27.40 -11.11
CA LYS A 462 10.87 28.26 -9.93
C LYS A 462 11.50 29.63 -10.10
N SER A 463 12.70 29.72 -10.70
CA SER A 463 13.38 30.98 -11.01
C SER A 463 12.56 31.79 -12.02
N GLU A 464 12.06 31.16 -13.07
CA GLU A 464 11.19 31.81 -14.06
C GLU A 464 9.92 32.38 -13.44
N ARG A 465 9.19 31.58 -12.65
CA ARG A 465 7.99 32.03 -11.93
C ARG A 465 8.28 33.20 -10.98
N TYR A 466 9.43 33.18 -10.34
CA TYR A 466 9.85 34.27 -9.44
C TYR A 466 10.10 35.56 -10.22
N LEU A 467 10.73 35.51 -11.38
CA LEU A 467 11.03 36.67 -12.22
C LEU A 467 9.76 37.23 -12.89
N GLN A 468 8.87 36.39 -13.35
CA GLN A 468 7.62 36.82 -14.00
C GLN A 468 6.59 37.34 -13.01
N LYS A 469 6.69 37.07 -11.73
CA LYS A 469 5.70 37.42 -10.69
C LYS A 469 4.28 36.90 -10.99
N THR A 470 4.14 35.85 -11.80
CA THR A 470 2.90 35.21 -12.18
C THR A 470 2.97 33.71 -12.02
N SER A 471 1.80 33.07 -11.78
CA SER A 471 1.66 31.62 -11.73
C SER A 471 1.12 31.00 -13.02
N GLU A 472 0.90 31.81 -14.05
CA GLU A 472 0.14 31.42 -15.26
C GLU A 472 1.00 30.75 -16.33
N LEU A 473 2.32 30.65 -16.16
CA LEU A 473 3.19 30.12 -17.20
C LEU A 473 3.00 28.63 -17.41
N ASN A 474 2.67 28.25 -18.62
CA ASN A 474 2.73 26.87 -19.06
C ASN A 474 4.18 26.51 -19.41
N VAL A 475 4.93 25.98 -18.44
CA VAL A 475 6.35 25.60 -18.59
C VAL A 475 6.51 24.24 -19.27
N ALA A 476 5.45 23.67 -19.85
CA ALA A 476 5.44 22.33 -20.42
C ALA A 476 6.37 22.17 -21.65
N SER A 477 6.76 23.28 -22.30
CA SER A 477 7.64 23.28 -23.47
C SER A 477 9.09 23.72 -23.19
N MET A 478 9.50 23.71 -21.91
CA MET A 478 10.87 24.06 -21.54
C MET A 478 11.85 22.94 -21.86
N SER A 479 12.83 23.24 -22.72
CA SER A 479 14.02 22.43 -22.95
C SER A 479 15.23 22.99 -22.21
N ILE A 480 16.29 22.20 -22.11
CA ILE A 480 17.56 22.61 -21.47
C ILE A 480 18.63 22.69 -22.55
N GLU A 481 19.21 23.88 -22.72
CA GLU A 481 20.28 24.17 -23.67
C GLU A 481 21.63 24.25 -22.96
N HIS A 482 22.69 23.67 -23.59
CA HIS A 482 24.08 23.81 -23.17
C HIS A 482 24.70 25.05 -23.83
N ILE A 483 25.05 26.05 -23.03
CA ILE A 483 25.66 27.29 -23.57
C ILE A 483 26.99 26.95 -24.25
N ARG A 484 27.91 26.29 -23.56
CA ARG A 484 29.08 25.66 -24.14
C ARG A 484 28.78 24.22 -24.50
N GLU A 485 29.08 23.82 -25.70
CA GLU A 485 28.72 22.50 -26.22
C GLU A 485 29.50 21.36 -25.53
N LYS A 486 28.85 20.21 -25.43
CA LYS A 486 29.43 18.96 -24.90
C LYS A 486 30.69 18.51 -25.65
N SER A 487 30.79 18.81 -26.91
CA SER A 487 31.96 18.53 -27.78
C SER A 487 33.24 19.19 -27.25
N SER A 488 33.15 20.28 -26.51
CA SER A 488 34.29 21.05 -25.97
C SER A 488 35.14 20.31 -24.93
N ARG A 489 34.66 19.19 -24.36
CA ARG A 489 35.31 18.39 -23.30
C ARG A 489 35.70 19.18 -22.04
N ALA A 490 35.17 20.37 -21.83
CA ALA A 490 35.41 21.11 -20.58
C ALA A 490 34.76 20.38 -19.42
N THR A 491 35.40 20.30 -18.27
CA THR A 491 34.94 19.56 -17.09
C THR A 491 33.65 20.12 -16.47
N TRP A 492 33.28 21.35 -16.82
CA TRP A 492 32.10 22.06 -16.33
C TRP A 492 30.94 22.13 -17.33
N VAL A 493 31.00 21.40 -18.44
CA VAL A 493 29.97 21.46 -19.50
C VAL A 493 28.59 21.04 -19.01
N ASP A 494 28.52 20.02 -18.18
CA ASP A 494 27.26 19.48 -17.66
C ASP A 494 26.79 20.15 -16.35
N VAL A 495 27.56 21.10 -15.79
CA VAL A 495 27.18 21.83 -14.56
C VAL A 495 26.01 22.79 -14.88
N ILE A 496 25.07 22.94 -13.93
CA ILE A 496 23.87 23.79 -14.11
C ILE A 496 24.22 25.22 -14.52
N GLY A 497 25.36 25.75 -14.13
CA GLY A 497 25.86 27.08 -14.54
C GLY A 497 26.20 27.18 -16.03
N ASN A 498 26.34 26.08 -16.76
CA ASN A 498 26.48 26.06 -18.22
C ASN A 498 25.14 25.80 -18.95
N LEU A 499 24.02 25.85 -18.24
CA LEU A 499 22.70 25.52 -18.77
C LEU A 499 21.76 26.70 -18.70
N ILE A 500 20.86 26.81 -19.68
CA ILE A 500 19.73 27.75 -19.67
C ILE A 500 18.44 27.02 -20.09
N PRO A 501 17.27 27.47 -19.61
CA PRO A 501 16.01 27.02 -20.18
C PRO A 501 15.76 27.71 -21.51
N LEU A 502 15.22 26.97 -22.48
CA LEU A 502 14.82 27.53 -23.77
C LEU A 502 13.48 26.94 -24.20
N ASP A 503 12.74 27.69 -25.01
CA ASP A 503 11.60 27.16 -25.74
C ASP A 503 12.07 25.99 -26.62
N GLU A 504 11.36 24.89 -26.63
CA GLU A 504 11.75 23.67 -27.34
C GLU A 504 11.93 23.92 -28.85
N SER A 505 11.08 24.76 -29.44
CA SER A 505 11.18 25.15 -30.85
C SER A 505 12.45 25.94 -31.14
N ILE A 506 12.86 26.84 -30.25
CA ILE A 506 14.08 27.63 -30.38
C ILE A 506 15.28 26.73 -30.19
N ASN A 507 15.30 25.89 -29.18
CA ASN A 507 16.40 24.98 -28.91
C ASN A 507 16.67 24.01 -30.09
N ASN A 508 15.59 23.47 -30.65
CA ASN A 508 15.69 22.57 -31.83
C ASN A 508 16.15 23.28 -33.10
N ALA A 509 16.01 24.61 -33.18
CA ALA A 509 16.43 25.40 -34.32
C ALA A 509 17.90 25.85 -34.27
N ILE A 510 18.59 25.68 -33.12
CA ILE A 510 20.01 26.04 -32.98
C ILE A 510 20.89 25.02 -33.69
N PRO A 511 21.65 25.44 -34.73
CA PRO A 511 22.62 24.56 -35.36
C PRO A 511 23.77 24.16 -34.42
N SER A 512 24.37 22.99 -34.66
CA SER A 512 25.57 22.57 -33.93
C SER A 512 26.77 23.47 -34.27
N ASN A 513 27.72 23.58 -33.33
CA ASN A 513 28.99 24.29 -33.48
C ASN A 513 28.92 25.82 -33.64
N LEU A 514 27.83 26.45 -33.16
CA LEU A 514 27.73 27.90 -33.10
C LEU A 514 28.58 28.48 -31.97
N SER A 515 29.21 29.63 -32.23
CA SER A 515 29.82 30.45 -31.16
C SER A 515 28.76 30.97 -30.19
N PHE A 516 29.16 31.36 -28.97
CA PHE A 516 28.25 31.95 -27.98
C PHE A 516 27.55 33.21 -28.53
N SER A 517 28.27 34.03 -29.29
CA SER A 517 27.68 35.24 -29.90
C SER A 517 26.57 34.93 -30.89
N GLU A 518 26.72 33.87 -31.68
CA GLU A 518 25.67 33.39 -32.61
C GLU A 518 24.50 32.77 -31.87
N LYS A 519 24.74 31.95 -30.86
CA LYS A 519 23.67 31.36 -30.03
C LYS A 519 22.81 32.43 -29.35
N LYS A 520 23.38 33.56 -28.93
CA LYS A 520 22.64 34.67 -28.31
C LYS A 520 21.55 35.26 -29.24
N GLN A 521 21.70 35.19 -30.56
CA GLN A 521 20.65 35.63 -31.49
C GLN A 521 19.40 34.76 -31.40
N PHE A 522 19.58 33.47 -31.17
CA PHE A 522 18.45 32.54 -30.92
C PHE A 522 17.86 32.76 -29.54
N TYR A 523 18.68 32.92 -28.49
CA TYR A 523 18.26 33.13 -27.11
C TYR A 523 17.37 34.37 -26.95
N GLY A 524 17.67 35.46 -27.71
CA GLY A 524 16.88 36.67 -27.70
C GLY A 524 15.42 36.54 -28.18
N ASN A 525 15.07 35.40 -28.80
CA ASN A 525 13.71 35.08 -29.21
C ASN A 525 12.91 34.32 -28.16
N SER A 526 13.54 33.93 -27.03
CA SER A 526 12.86 33.18 -25.98
C SER A 526 11.85 34.02 -25.22
N GLN A 527 10.76 33.39 -24.81
CA GLN A 527 9.73 34.03 -23.97
C GLN A 527 10.07 33.97 -22.46
N PHE A 528 11.13 33.27 -22.08
CA PHE A 528 11.51 33.12 -20.68
C PHE A 528 12.25 34.34 -20.14
N LYS A 529 11.73 34.91 -19.05
CA LYS A 529 12.38 36.03 -18.33
C LYS A 529 13.75 35.64 -17.76
N LEU A 530 13.94 34.36 -17.45
CA LEU A 530 15.22 33.84 -16.99
C LEU A 530 16.28 33.91 -18.09
N VAL A 531 15.89 33.81 -19.37
CA VAL A 531 16.77 34.02 -20.52
C VAL A 531 17.10 35.50 -20.71
N ASP A 532 16.11 36.41 -20.55
CA ASP A 532 16.35 37.85 -20.56
C ASP A 532 17.36 38.24 -19.45
N ASP A 533 17.19 37.72 -18.25
CA ASP A 533 18.09 37.94 -17.10
C ASP A 533 19.50 37.43 -17.40
N PHE A 534 19.60 36.23 -18.02
CA PHE A 534 20.87 35.63 -18.47
C PHE A 534 21.58 36.52 -19.49
N LEU A 535 20.87 36.96 -20.53
CA LEU A 535 21.45 37.79 -21.60
C LEU A 535 21.91 39.16 -21.09
N SER A 536 21.15 39.76 -20.16
CA SER A 536 21.50 41.05 -19.53
C SER A 536 22.77 40.94 -18.69
N LEU A 537 22.95 39.80 -17.99
CA LEU A 537 24.12 39.53 -17.15
C LEU A 537 25.37 39.20 -17.97
N ASN A 538 25.21 38.70 -19.20
CA ASN A 538 26.28 38.14 -20.04
C ASN A 538 26.38 38.85 -21.42
N PRO A 539 26.79 40.15 -21.47
CA PRO A 539 26.89 40.91 -22.72
C PRO A 539 28.08 40.51 -23.61
N GLN A 540 29.11 39.82 -23.06
CA GLN A 540 30.32 39.42 -23.77
C GLN A 540 30.03 38.50 -24.97
N SER A 541 31.02 38.39 -25.90
CA SER A 541 30.90 37.56 -27.11
C SER A 541 31.40 36.14 -26.96
N SER A 542 32.16 35.82 -25.92
CA SER A 542 32.67 34.49 -25.59
C SER A 542 32.03 33.97 -24.30
N TRP A 543 32.12 32.66 -24.08
CA TRP A 543 31.61 31.97 -22.91
C TRP A 543 32.72 31.13 -22.28
N GLU A 544 33.23 31.60 -21.15
CA GLU A 544 34.31 30.97 -20.43
C GLU A 544 33.86 30.57 -18.99
N LYS A 545 34.79 29.98 -18.22
CA LYS A 545 34.49 29.43 -16.92
C LYS A 545 34.01 30.51 -15.93
N GLU A 546 34.59 31.67 -15.98
CA GLU A 546 34.23 32.82 -15.14
C GLU A 546 32.80 33.31 -15.41
N ASP A 547 32.36 33.22 -16.66
CA ASP A 547 30.98 33.56 -17.06
C ASP A 547 29.98 32.52 -16.53
N MET A 548 30.35 31.25 -16.61
CA MET A 548 29.59 30.14 -16.04
C MET A 548 29.46 30.30 -14.51
N GLU A 549 30.51 30.65 -13.81
CA GLU A 549 30.50 30.89 -12.35
C GLU A 549 29.63 32.08 -11.99
N ARG A 550 29.63 33.15 -12.77
CA ARG A 550 28.75 34.31 -12.61
C ARG A 550 27.28 33.95 -12.77
N TRP A 551 26.96 33.18 -13.80
CA TRP A 551 25.60 32.70 -14.02
C TRP A 551 25.17 31.71 -12.93
N MET A 552 26.04 30.84 -12.50
CA MET A 552 25.81 29.95 -11.36
C MET A 552 25.47 30.75 -10.10
N ALA A 553 26.21 31.79 -9.79
CA ALA A 553 25.93 32.64 -8.64
C ALA A 553 24.53 33.29 -8.72
N ARG A 554 24.12 33.70 -9.92
CA ARG A 554 22.75 34.23 -10.16
C ARG A 554 21.68 33.16 -9.96
N LEU A 555 21.89 31.92 -10.45
CA LEU A 555 20.97 30.81 -10.23
C LEU A 555 20.85 30.44 -8.74
N VAL A 556 21.92 30.53 -7.98
CA VAL A 556 21.91 30.34 -6.52
C VAL A 556 21.01 31.39 -5.87
N GLU A 557 21.20 32.67 -6.18
CA GLU A 557 20.39 33.78 -5.65
C GLU A 557 18.88 33.58 -6.00
N LEU A 558 18.59 33.23 -7.24
CA LEU A 558 17.22 32.99 -7.70
C LEU A 558 16.60 31.76 -7.02
N THR A 559 17.38 30.69 -6.83
CA THR A 559 16.95 29.49 -6.12
C THR A 559 16.64 29.78 -4.66
N ASP A 560 17.49 30.56 -3.98
CA ASP A 560 17.25 30.97 -2.60
C ASP A 560 15.98 31.82 -2.49
N LYS A 561 15.84 32.87 -3.31
CA LYS A 561 14.69 33.79 -3.27
C LYS A 561 13.36 33.11 -3.68
N SER A 562 13.36 32.26 -4.71
CA SER A 562 12.15 31.57 -5.19
C SER A 562 11.65 30.51 -4.21
N ASN A 563 12.51 30.02 -3.32
CA ASN A 563 12.18 29.05 -2.28
C ASN A 563 12.20 29.63 -0.86
N ALA A 564 12.12 30.96 -0.72
CA ALA A 564 11.96 31.61 0.57
C ALA A 564 10.65 31.18 1.26
N ILE A 565 10.73 30.84 2.55
CA ILE A 565 9.58 30.48 3.39
C ILE A 565 8.87 31.78 3.81
N ARG A 566 7.54 31.89 3.59
CA ARG A 566 6.77 33.13 3.79
C ARG A 566 5.63 32.96 4.78
#